data_1c5bafbc96d2d9dacec4dd8409551c05
#
_entry.id   1c5bafbc96d2d9dacec4dd8409551c05
#
_cell.length_a   1.000
_cell.length_b   1.000
_cell.length_c   1.000
_cell.angle_alpha   90.00
_cell.angle_beta   90.00
_cell.angle_gamma   90.00
#
_symmetry.space_group_name_H-M   'P 1'
#
loop_
_entity.id
_entity.type
_entity.pdbx_description
1 polymer ?
#
loop_
_entity_poly.entity_id
_entity_poly.type
_entity_poly.pdbx_seq_one_letter_code
_entity_poly.pdbx_strand_id
1 'polypeptide(L)'
;MEPEQLANTEIAVTVFNGSHFTTLKMLEGFLRKDEIKVTNFGTMPQRLEAVRRGELAACTFNEPWISVAQKQGFRIIMESHSTRSEAAGDEMDGPTLAANFKAQAKAAEMIHANPSKYAHYLTEETGGALEPHELQTWRFLYAPPVRYTRERFQRTYDWMQSYPDLITGGVTFEAIVDNRAWS
;
A
#
# COMPACT_ATOMS: atom_id res chain seq x y z
N MET A 1 9.08 -13.60 15.86
CA MET A 1 9.45 -13.78 14.45
C MET A 1 10.07 -12.48 13.99
N GLU A 2 11.27 -12.53 13.47
CA GLU A 2 12.01 -11.40 12.90
C GLU A 2 11.94 -11.50 11.36
N PRO A 3 12.23 -10.42 10.59
CA PRO A 3 12.13 -10.46 9.13
C PRO A 3 12.90 -11.61 8.47
N GLU A 4 14.09 -11.94 8.98
CA GLU A 4 14.95 -13.03 8.46
C GLU A 4 14.30 -14.42 8.61
N GLN A 5 13.40 -14.58 9.58
CA GLN A 5 12.69 -15.84 9.82
C GLN A 5 11.56 -16.08 8.79
N LEU A 6 11.29 -15.09 7.92
CA LEU A 6 10.36 -15.23 6.81
C LEU A 6 11.00 -15.87 5.55
N ALA A 7 12.29 -16.20 5.59
CA ALA A 7 12.95 -16.87 4.47
C ALA A 7 12.21 -18.17 4.09
N ASN A 8 11.85 -18.27 2.80
CA ASN A 8 11.09 -19.39 2.23
C ASN A 8 9.69 -19.63 2.84
N THR A 9 9.16 -18.67 3.60
CA THR A 9 7.80 -18.72 4.14
C THR A 9 6.86 -18.02 3.19
N GLU A 10 5.73 -18.62 2.84
CA GLU A 10 4.71 -17.99 2.02
C GLU A 10 4.01 -16.86 2.76
N ILE A 11 4.05 -15.67 2.18
CA ILE A 11 3.42 -14.47 2.70
C ILE A 11 2.22 -14.11 1.82
N ALA A 12 1.05 -14.04 2.43
CA ALA A 12 -0.17 -13.75 1.69
C ALA A 12 -0.27 -12.27 1.29
N VAL A 13 -0.47 -12.06 0.00
CA VAL A 13 -0.62 -10.74 -0.63
C VAL A 13 -1.76 -10.77 -1.66
N THR A 14 -2.11 -9.63 -2.25
CA THR A 14 -2.77 -9.58 -3.55
C THR A 14 -1.68 -9.41 -4.61
N VAL A 15 -1.46 -10.43 -5.43
CA VAL A 15 -0.41 -10.42 -6.46
C VAL A 15 -0.67 -9.31 -7.48
N PHE A 16 0.38 -8.66 -7.96
CA PHE A 16 0.36 -7.47 -8.83
C PHE A 16 -0.40 -6.27 -8.27
N ASN A 17 -0.47 -6.17 -6.95
CA ASN A 17 -1.05 -5.04 -6.23
C ASN A 17 -0.01 -4.42 -5.28
N GLY A 18 -0.37 -3.30 -4.66
CA GLY A 18 0.48 -2.59 -3.69
C GLY A 18 1.03 -3.49 -2.59
N SER A 19 0.22 -4.43 -2.07
CA SER A 19 0.68 -5.37 -1.04
C SER A 19 1.81 -6.29 -1.52
N HIS A 20 1.76 -6.75 -2.77
CA HIS A 20 2.83 -7.55 -3.37
C HIS A 20 4.13 -6.76 -3.45
N PHE A 21 4.10 -5.60 -4.13
CA PHE A 21 5.29 -4.78 -4.34
C PHE A 21 5.89 -4.28 -3.03
N THR A 22 5.04 -3.87 -2.08
CA THR A 22 5.50 -3.43 -0.76
C THR A 22 6.15 -4.55 0.03
N THR A 23 5.59 -5.77 0.00
CA THR A 23 6.18 -6.95 0.67
C THR A 23 7.57 -7.26 0.11
N LEU A 24 7.72 -7.33 -1.22
CA LEU A 24 9.02 -7.55 -1.84
C LEU A 24 10.02 -6.47 -1.44
N LYS A 25 9.60 -5.20 -1.51
CA LYS A 25 10.46 -4.05 -1.22
C LYS A 25 10.91 -3.99 0.25
N MET A 26 10.05 -4.36 1.18
CA MET A 26 10.41 -4.42 2.60
C MET A 26 11.40 -5.55 2.87
N LEU A 27 11.18 -6.73 2.31
CA LEU A 27 11.95 -7.93 2.64
C LEU A 27 13.31 -8.00 1.93
N GLU A 28 13.48 -7.36 0.77
CA GLU A 28 14.78 -7.39 0.06
C GLU A 28 15.95 -6.76 0.84
N GLY A 29 15.66 -6.02 1.92
CA GLY A 29 16.66 -5.52 2.86
C GLY A 29 17.16 -6.57 3.88
N PHE A 30 16.48 -7.70 4.00
CA PHE A 30 16.73 -8.74 4.99
C PHE A 30 16.92 -10.13 4.37
N LEU A 31 16.33 -10.37 3.21
CA LEU A 31 16.32 -11.66 2.52
C LEU A 31 16.83 -11.52 1.09
N ARG A 32 17.40 -12.59 0.56
CA ARG A 32 17.65 -12.69 -0.88
C ARG A 32 16.31 -12.79 -1.63
N LYS A 33 16.26 -12.34 -2.87
CA LYS A 33 15.05 -12.35 -3.70
C LYS A 33 14.45 -13.75 -3.87
N ASP A 34 15.31 -14.76 -3.98
CA ASP A 34 14.91 -16.17 -4.13
C ASP A 34 14.35 -16.79 -2.83
N GLU A 35 14.58 -16.15 -1.69
CA GLU A 35 14.02 -16.54 -0.39
C GLU A 35 12.68 -15.89 -0.08
N ILE A 36 12.31 -14.83 -0.80
CA ILE A 36 11.03 -14.15 -0.62
C ILE A 36 9.95 -14.90 -1.38
N LYS A 37 9.00 -15.49 -0.64
CA LYS A 37 7.88 -16.22 -1.22
C LYS A 37 6.59 -15.48 -0.93
N VAL A 38 5.81 -15.21 -1.98
CA VAL A 38 4.50 -14.59 -1.87
C VAL A 38 3.43 -15.48 -2.49
N THR A 39 2.26 -15.49 -1.90
CA THR A 39 1.12 -16.23 -2.43
C THR A 39 -0.09 -15.32 -2.57
N ASN A 40 -0.86 -15.49 -3.66
CA ASN A 40 -2.09 -14.74 -3.85
C ASN A 40 -3.17 -15.33 -2.93
N PHE A 41 -3.66 -14.55 -2.00
CA PHE A 41 -4.65 -15.04 -1.05
C PHE A 41 -5.71 -13.96 -0.75
N GLY A 42 -6.92 -14.22 -1.09
CA GLY A 42 -8.15 -13.56 -0.69
C GLY A 42 -8.12 -12.06 -0.39
N THR A 43 -9.14 -11.63 0.32
CA THR A 43 -9.27 -10.27 0.88
C THR A 43 -8.50 -10.14 2.19
N MET A 44 -8.33 -8.91 2.70
CA MET A 44 -7.66 -8.68 3.99
C MET A 44 -8.35 -9.38 5.17
N PRO A 45 -9.71 -9.37 5.30
CA PRO A 45 -10.38 -10.17 6.31
C PRO A 45 -10.10 -11.67 6.22
N GLN A 46 -10.06 -12.21 5.00
CA GLN A 46 -9.77 -13.64 4.78
C GLN A 46 -8.33 -13.99 5.16
N ARG A 47 -7.36 -13.12 4.88
CA ARG A 47 -5.96 -13.30 5.31
C ARG A 47 -5.84 -13.28 6.83
N LEU A 48 -6.52 -12.33 7.49
CA LEU A 48 -6.52 -12.23 8.95
C LEU A 48 -7.04 -13.52 9.58
N GLU A 49 -8.13 -14.05 9.05
CA GLU A 49 -8.72 -15.30 9.52
C GLU A 49 -7.81 -16.50 9.25
N ALA A 50 -7.14 -16.57 8.10
CA ALA A 50 -6.21 -17.64 7.76
C ALA A 50 -4.96 -17.64 8.67
N VAL A 51 -4.43 -16.46 9.00
CA VAL A 51 -3.33 -16.35 9.99
C VAL A 51 -3.83 -16.75 11.39
N ARG A 52 -5.04 -16.36 11.76
CA ARG A 52 -5.64 -16.74 13.06
C ARG A 52 -5.80 -18.26 13.20
N ARG A 53 -6.10 -18.96 12.11
CA ARG A 53 -6.21 -20.43 12.08
C ARG A 53 -4.87 -21.15 11.95
N GLY A 54 -3.77 -20.41 11.75
CA GLY A 54 -2.46 -21.00 11.49
C GLY A 54 -2.30 -21.58 10.07
N GLU A 55 -3.21 -21.27 9.14
CA GLU A 55 -3.12 -21.66 7.73
C GLU A 55 -2.06 -20.86 6.99
N LEU A 56 -1.78 -19.66 7.45
CA LEU A 56 -0.76 -18.76 6.96
C LEU A 56 0.16 -18.31 8.09
N ALA A 57 1.44 -18.27 7.82
CA ALA A 57 2.43 -17.79 8.81
C ALA A 57 2.51 -16.24 8.85
N ALA A 58 2.29 -15.58 7.71
CA ALA A 58 2.35 -14.12 7.58
C ALA A 58 1.49 -13.62 6.43
N CYS A 59 1.10 -12.35 6.53
CA CYS A 59 0.37 -11.66 5.45
C CYS A 59 0.62 -10.15 5.52
N THR A 60 0.28 -9.45 4.44
CA THR A 60 0.42 -7.99 4.34
C THR A 60 -0.94 -7.32 4.41
N PHE A 61 -1.03 -6.30 5.25
CA PHE A 61 -2.20 -5.44 5.42
C PHE A 61 -1.85 -3.97 5.18
N ASN A 62 -2.87 -3.17 4.96
CA ASN A 62 -2.88 -1.73 5.16
C ASN A 62 -3.96 -1.35 6.19
N GLU A 63 -3.95 -0.11 6.68
CA GLU A 63 -5.03 0.35 7.56
C GLU A 63 -6.39 0.30 6.83
N PRO A 64 -7.45 -0.02 7.57
CA PRO A 64 -7.56 -0.25 9.03
C PRO A 64 -7.20 -1.67 9.50
N TRP A 65 -6.90 -2.59 8.60
CA TRP A 65 -6.68 -4.02 8.91
C TRP A 65 -5.40 -4.29 9.70
N ILE A 66 -4.41 -3.39 9.65
CA ILE A 66 -3.24 -3.46 10.56
C ILE A 66 -3.71 -3.27 12.01
N SER A 67 -4.53 -2.25 12.27
CA SER A 67 -5.06 -1.99 13.62
C SER A 67 -6.00 -3.10 14.10
N VAL A 68 -6.82 -3.70 13.22
CA VAL A 68 -7.63 -4.88 13.55
C VAL A 68 -6.76 -6.05 13.95
N ALA A 69 -5.71 -6.34 13.19
CA ALA A 69 -4.78 -7.43 13.50
C ALA A 69 -4.09 -7.21 14.84
N GLN A 70 -3.60 -5.99 15.12
CA GLN A 70 -2.99 -5.65 16.42
C GLN A 70 -3.98 -5.81 17.59
N LYS A 71 -5.22 -5.36 17.44
CA LYS A 71 -6.29 -5.55 18.44
C LYS A 71 -6.52 -7.04 18.74
N GLN A 72 -6.37 -7.91 17.75
CA GLN A 72 -6.48 -9.36 17.90
C GLN A 72 -5.20 -10.04 18.42
N GLY A 73 -4.17 -9.29 18.79
CA GLY A 73 -2.93 -9.80 19.37
C GLY A 73 -1.86 -10.20 18.37
N PHE A 74 -2.04 -9.90 17.08
CA PHE A 74 -1.00 -10.14 16.06
C PHE A 74 0.11 -9.11 16.18
N ARG A 75 1.34 -9.56 15.89
CA ARG A 75 2.52 -8.72 15.90
C ARG A 75 2.85 -8.20 14.50
N ILE A 76 3.14 -6.92 14.40
CA ILE A 76 3.75 -6.36 13.21
C ILE A 76 5.22 -6.76 13.18
N ILE A 77 5.65 -7.36 12.06
CA ILE A 77 7.05 -7.73 11.84
C ILE A 77 7.78 -6.56 11.18
N MET A 78 7.14 -5.95 10.19
CA MET A 78 7.67 -4.80 9.45
C MET A 78 6.55 -3.85 9.09
N GLU A 79 6.87 -2.57 8.98
CA GLU A 79 5.94 -1.52 8.56
C GLU A 79 6.63 -0.58 7.56
N SER A 80 5.89 -0.14 6.56
CA SER A 80 6.38 0.83 5.58
C SER A 80 5.30 1.83 5.20
N HIS A 81 5.75 2.98 4.72
CA HIS A 81 4.89 4.00 4.14
C HIS A 81 5.23 4.14 2.66
N SER A 82 4.21 4.15 1.80
CA SER A 82 4.38 4.29 0.36
C SER A 82 3.48 5.37 -0.20
N THR A 83 3.95 6.04 -1.25
CA THR A 83 3.11 6.94 -2.05
C THR A 83 2.31 6.11 -3.07
N ARG A 84 1.08 6.53 -3.33
CA ARG A 84 0.23 5.96 -4.39
C ARG A 84 0.19 6.89 -5.59
N SER A 85 -0.13 6.33 -6.75
CA SER A 85 -0.43 7.08 -7.97
C SER A 85 -1.93 7.04 -8.22
N GLU A 86 -2.48 8.12 -8.74
CA GLU A 86 -3.85 8.15 -9.25
C GLU A 86 -3.87 7.69 -10.70
N ALA A 87 -4.92 6.99 -11.09
CA ALA A 87 -5.22 6.66 -12.48
C ALA A 87 -6.45 7.45 -12.93
N ALA A 88 -6.40 8.03 -14.12
CA ALA A 88 -7.50 8.78 -14.71
C ALA A 88 -7.76 8.29 -16.13
N GLY A 89 -9.03 8.31 -16.56
CA GLY A 89 -9.39 8.05 -17.95
C GLY A 89 -8.95 9.19 -18.88
N ASP A 90 -8.80 8.89 -20.16
CA ASP A 90 -8.32 9.83 -21.16
C ASP A 90 -9.30 11.01 -21.37
N GLU A 91 -10.57 10.81 -21.06
CA GLU A 91 -11.64 11.81 -21.13
C GLU A 91 -11.57 12.87 -20.03
N MET A 92 -10.81 12.64 -18.95
CA MET A 92 -10.70 13.61 -17.87
C MET A 92 -9.71 14.71 -18.23
N ASP A 93 -10.18 15.96 -18.24
CA ASP A 93 -9.35 17.11 -18.59
C ASP A 93 -8.38 17.53 -17.47
N GLY A 94 -7.36 18.31 -17.84
CA GLY A 94 -6.34 18.81 -16.90
C GLY A 94 -6.90 19.67 -15.77
N PRO A 95 -7.81 20.63 -16.04
CA PRO A 95 -8.47 21.44 -15.02
C PRO A 95 -9.23 20.60 -13.98
N THR A 96 -9.96 19.58 -14.39
CA THR A 96 -10.68 18.66 -13.50
C THR A 96 -9.72 17.86 -12.62
N LEU A 97 -8.65 17.33 -13.21
CA LEU A 97 -7.58 16.64 -12.44
C LEU A 97 -6.91 17.60 -11.45
N ALA A 98 -6.60 18.82 -11.86
CA ALA A 98 -6.00 19.82 -10.97
C ALA A 98 -6.92 20.20 -9.81
N ALA A 99 -8.23 20.31 -10.05
CA ALA A 99 -9.23 20.54 -9.01
C ALA A 99 -9.30 19.37 -8.03
N ASN A 100 -9.26 18.12 -8.52
CA ASN A 100 -9.21 16.93 -7.69
C ASN A 100 -7.95 16.92 -6.79
N PHE A 101 -6.78 17.22 -7.34
CA PHE A 101 -5.55 17.28 -6.54
C PHE A 101 -5.55 18.39 -5.49
N LYS A 102 -6.17 19.54 -5.78
CA LYS A 102 -6.38 20.59 -4.77
C LYS A 102 -7.30 20.12 -3.65
N ALA A 103 -8.36 19.41 -3.98
CA ALA A 103 -9.27 18.84 -2.98
C ALA A 103 -8.56 17.79 -2.11
N GLN A 104 -7.76 16.91 -2.69
CA GLN A 104 -6.95 15.92 -1.96
C GLN A 104 -5.92 16.60 -1.04
N ALA A 105 -5.22 17.64 -1.51
CA ALA A 105 -4.29 18.40 -0.68
C ALA A 105 -4.99 19.01 0.55
N LYS A 106 -6.15 19.63 0.33
CA LYS A 106 -6.95 20.19 1.42
C LYS A 106 -7.46 19.10 2.38
N ALA A 107 -7.89 17.95 1.87
CA ALA A 107 -8.29 16.83 2.70
C ALA A 107 -7.14 16.31 3.57
N ALA A 108 -5.93 16.19 3.01
CA ALA A 108 -4.74 15.80 3.74
C ALA A 108 -4.44 16.77 4.91
N GLU A 109 -4.50 18.09 4.67
CA GLU A 109 -4.36 19.10 5.71
C GLU A 109 -5.41 18.95 6.82
N MET A 110 -6.66 18.75 6.44
CA MET A 110 -7.77 18.59 7.39
C MET A 110 -7.61 17.33 8.24
N ILE A 111 -7.18 16.22 7.64
CA ILE A 111 -6.92 14.96 8.35
C ILE A 111 -5.73 15.12 9.31
N HIS A 112 -4.65 15.75 8.88
CA HIS A 112 -3.49 16.00 9.74
C HIS A 112 -3.83 16.92 10.93
N ALA A 113 -4.69 17.92 10.71
CA ALA A 113 -5.10 18.83 11.78
C ALA A 113 -5.96 18.13 12.86
N ASN A 114 -6.76 17.13 12.48
CA ASN A 114 -7.60 16.37 13.41
C ASN A 114 -7.89 14.95 12.88
N PRO A 115 -6.92 14.02 12.97
CA PRO A 115 -7.07 12.68 12.41
C PRO A 115 -8.22 11.88 13.05
N SER A 116 -8.46 12.07 14.35
CA SER A 116 -9.53 11.36 15.06
C SER A 116 -10.93 11.70 14.54
N LYS A 117 -11.14 12.91 14.02
CA LYS A 117 -12.41 13.32 13.40
C LYS A 117 -12.76 12.45 12.19
N TYR A 118 -11.77 11.95 11.47
CA TYR A 118 -11.93 11.24 10.21
C TYR A 118 -11.70 9.72 10.34
N ALA A 119 -11.35 9.24 11.53
CA ALA A 119 -11.06 7.83 11.79
C ALA A 119 -12.24 6.91 11.43
N HIS A 120 -13.50 7.37 11.62
CA HIS A 120 -14.70 6.60 11.33
C HIS A 120 -14.81 6.15 9.87
N TYR A 121 -14.33 6.95 8.91
CA TYR A 121 -14.35 6.57 7.49
C TYR A 121 -13.54 5.30 7.20
N LEU A 122 -12.45 5.09 7.93
CA LEU A 122 -11.64 3.87 7.79
C LEU A 122 -12.24 2.71 8.58
N THR A 123 -12.76 2.96 9.79
CA THR A 123 -13.29 1.87 10.62
C THR A 123 -14.60 1.30 10.11
N GLU A 124 -15.40 2.07 9.36
CA GLU A 124 -16.63 1.59 8.70
C GLU A 124 -16.38 0.35 7.84
N GLU A 125 -15.26 0.27 7.12
CA GLU A 125 -14.94 -0.89 6.26
C GLU A 125 -14.66 -2.18 7.06
N THR A 126 -14.41 -2.08 8.37
CA THR A 126 -14.12 -3.24 9.23
C THR A 126 -15.37 -3.96 9.71
N GLY A 127 -16.57 -3.44 9.40
CA GLY A 127 -17.83 -4.04 9.83
C GLY A 127 -17.98 -4.13 11.36
N GLY A 128 -17.39 -3.18 12.10
CA GLY A 128 -17.45 -3.12 13.56
C GLY A 128 -16.32 -3.89 14.28
N ALA A 129 -15.33 -4.42 13.53
CA ALA A 129 -14.16 -5.07 14.15
C ALA A 129 -13.23 -4.05 14.86
N LEU A 130 -13.30 -2.77 14.47
CA LEU A 130 -12.49 -1.68 15.03
C LEU A 130 -13.35 -0.43 15.24
N GLU A 131 -13.26 0.15 16.41
CA GLU A 131 -13.87 1.43 16.72
C GLU A 131 -12.93 2.60 16.34
N PRO A 132 -13.46 3.80 16.03
CA PRO A 132 -12.63 4.94 15.61
C PRO A 132 -11.51 5.31 16.58
N HIS A 133 -11.72 5.18 17.88
CA HIS A 133 -10.72 5.49 18.91
C HIS A 133 -9.60 4.44 19.04
N GLU A 134 -9.79 3.25 18.47
CA GLU A 134 -8.79 2.17 18.47
C GLU A 134 -7.84 2.24 17.26
N LEU A 135 -8.19 3.07 16.26
CA LEU A 135 -7.38 3.22 15.06
C LEU A 135 -6.11 4.00 15.36
N GLN A 136 -4.98 3.52 14.85
CA GLN A 136 -3.67 4.13 15.06
C GLN A 136 -3.49 5.34 14.13
N THR A 137 -4.01 6.50 14.53
CA THR A 137 -4.07 7.71 13.68
C THR A 137 -2.72 8.28 13.28
N TRP A 138 -1.64 7.95 13.99
CA TRP A 138 -0.28 8.32 13.63
C TRP A 138 0.20 7.68 12.30
N ARG A 139 -0.50 6.64 11.83
CA ARG A 139 -0.28 6.03 10.51
C ARG A 139 -0.91 6.82 9.36
N PHE A 140 -1.68 7.87 9.66
CA PHE A 140 -2.33 8.70 8.63
C PHE A 140 -1.34 9.70 8.05
N LEU A 141 -0.45 9.22 7.19
CA LEU A 141 0.57 10.03 6.53
C LEU A 141 0.12 10.44 5.12
N TYR A 142 -0.99 11.14 5.04
CA TYR A 142 -1.48 11.68 3.77
C TYR A 142 -0.65 12.89 3.35
N ALA A 143 0.14 12.74 2.30
CA ALA A 143 0.86 13.85 1.70
C ALA A 143 0.02 14.51 0.60
N PRO A 144 0.18 15.83 0.37
CA PRO A 144 -0.45 16.46 -0.77
C PRO A 144 0.07 15.84 -2.08
N PRO A 145 -0.78 15.76 -3.12
CA PRO A 145 -0.36 15.27 -4.44
C PRO A 145 0.81 16.09 -4.99
N VAL A 146 1.74 15.41 -5.62
CA VAL A 146 2.91 16.00 -6.27
C VAL A 146 3.08 15.42 -7.66
N ARG A 147 3.70 16.21 -8.54
CA ARG A 147 4.01 15.76 -9.89
C ARG A 147 4.86 14.48 -9.85
N TYR A 148 4.48 13.48 -10.66
CA TYR A 148 5.28 12.26 -10.79
C TYR A 148 6.44 12.51 -11.75
N THR A 149 7.66 12.28 -11.28
CA THR A 149 8.87 12.61 -12.04
C THR A 149 9.43 11.42 -12.79
N ARG A 150 10.15 11.70 -13.90
CA ARG A 150 10.87 10.67 -14.66
C ARG A 150 11.84 9.89 -13.79
N GLU A 151 12.52 10.54 -12.86
CA GLU A 151 13.45 9.89 -11.94
C GLU A 151 12.74 8.88 -11.04
N ARG A 152 11.57 9.24 -10.49
CA ARG A 152 10.75 8.31 -9.68
C ARG A 152 10.29 7.11 -10.50
N PHE A 153 9.82 7.37 -11.73
CA PHE A 153 9.42 6.32 -12.65
C PHE A 153 10.60 5.36 -12.92
N GLN A 154 11.75 5.90 -13.35
CA GLN A 154 12.90 5.08 -13.73
C GLN A 154 13.39 4.21 -12.57
N ARG A 155 13.51 4.78 -11.36
CA ARG A 155 13.90 4.03 -10.17
C ARG A 155 12.94 2.88 -9.85
N THR A 156 11.63 3.12 -9.96
CA THR A 156 10.63 2.07 -9.73
C THR A 156 10.67 1.02 -10.83
N TYR A 157 10.79 1.45 -12.08
CA TYR A 157 10.85 0.57 -13.24
C TYR A 157 12.08 -0.34 -13.19
N ASP A 158 13.26 0.21 -12.93
CA ASP A 158 14.52 -0.55 -12.81
C ASP A 158 14.42 -1.59 -11.69
N TRP A 159 13.83 -1.20 -10.55
CA TRP A 159 13.60 -2.12 -9.46
C TRP A 159 12.64 -3.25 -9.86
N MET A 160 11.54 -2.95 -10.52
CA MET A 160 10.59 -3.97 -10.99
C MET A 160 11.23 -4.92 -12.00
N GLN A 161 12.06 -4.41 -12.91
CA GLN A 161 12.82 -5.24 -13.86
C GLN A 161 13.83 -6.17 -13.19
N SER A 162 14.25 -5.86 -11.97
CA SER A 162 15.15 -6.73 -11.21
C SER A 162 14.47 -8.01 -10.67
N TYR A 163 13.15 -8.13 -10.85
CA TYR A 163 12.35 -9.34 -10.58
C TYR A 163 11.83 -9.89 -11.90
N PRO A 164 12.05 -11.19 -12.21
CA PRO A 164 11.77 -11.73 -13.54
C PRO A 164 10.29 -11.68 -13.95
N ASP A 165 9.38 -11.67 -12.98
CA ASP A 165 7.94 -11.83 -13.24
C ASP A 165 7.11 -10.58 -12.91
N LEU A 166 7.72 -9.46 -12.48
CA LEU A 166 6.96 -8.27 -12.09
C LEU A 166 6.55 -7.39 -13.26
N ILE A 167 7.32 -7.37 -14.32
CA ILE A 167 7.02 -6.58 -15.51
C ILE A 167 7.46 -7.33 -16.78
N THR A 168 6.55 -7.48 -17.71
CA THR A 168 6.80 -8.08 -19.01
C THR A 168 6.63 -7.02 -20.10
N GLY A 169 7.70 -6.72 -20.81
CA GLY A 169 7.71 -5.73 -21.89
C GLY A 169 8.24 -4.35 -21.49
N GLY A 170 8.55 -3.55 -22.50
CA GLY A 170 9.06 -2.20 -22.34
C GLY A 170 7.94 -1.21 -22.09
N VAL A 171 8.00 -0.50 -20.98
CA VAL A 171 7.09 0.61 -20.65
C VAL A 171 7.90 1.89 -20.55
N THR A 172 7.41 2.97 -21.15
CA THR A 172 8.08 4.27 -21.08
C THR A 172 7.33 5.22 -20.16
N PHE A 173 8.06 6.21 -19.64
CA PHE A 173 7.46 7.26 -18.82
C PHE A 173 6.30 7.95 -19.56
N GLU A 174 6.49 8.28 -20.84
CA GLU A 174 5.50 8.97 -21.66
C GLU A 174 4.25 8.14 -21.94
N ALA A 175 4.37 6.83 -21.91
CA ALA A 175 3.24 5.95 -22.17
C ALA A 175 2.28 5.81 -20.98
N ILE A 176 2.77 6.01 -19.75
CA ILE A 176 1.97 5.73 -18.53
C ILE A 176 1.86 6.90 -17.56
N VAL A 177 2.72 7.92 -17.69
CA VAL A 177 2.68 9.07 -16.76
C VAL A 177 2.10 10.28 -17.46
N ASP A 178 0.95 10.70 -16.95
CA ASP A 178 0.27 11.91 -17.38
C ASP A 178 0.36 12.98 -16.28
N ASN A 179 0.97 14.09 -16.62
CA ASN A 179 1.12 15.22 -15.72
C ASN A 179 0.27 16.44 -16.17
N ARG A 180 -0.80 16.23 -16.96
CA ARG A 180 -1.65 17.31 -17.49
C ARG A 180 -2.26 18.21 -16.41
N ALA A 181 -2.45 17.71 -15.21
CA ALA A 181 -2.94 18.50 -14.08
C ALA A 181 -1.95 19.55 -13.55
N TRP A 182 -0.69 19.47 -13.98
CA TRP A 182 0.41 20.32 -13.52
C TRP A 182 0.91 21.30 -14.60
N SER A 183 0.18 21.39 -15.72
CA SER A 183 0.47 22.30 -16.86
C SER A 183 -0.19 23.66 -16.69
#